data_f839ca55ca14a5927c6ccf554d71d2f4
#
_entry.id   f839ca55ca14a5927c6ccf554d71d2f4
#
_cell.length_a   1.000
_cell.length_b   1.000
_cell.length_c   1.000
_cell.angle_alpha   90.00
_cell.angle_beta   90.00
_cell.angle_gamma   90.00
#
_symmetry.space_group_name_H-M   'P 1'
#
loop_
_entity.id
_entity.type
_entity.pdbx_description
1 polymer ?
#
loop_
_entity_poly.entity_id
_entity_poly.type
_entity_poly.pdbx_seq_one_letter_code
_entity_poly.pdbx_strand_id
1 'polypeptide(L)'
;MSGALKLLQRNLAGWRMAGSGGFRQLPEGGVESVGGPGLLWYAEETFEDFLLKVSWRITGIEDNSGVFLRSPPLADSPEPAIERGYEVQIDDRGLDPDRHLLGSPLHLTGAIYRLAPAIRRCSHSVGEWNLFEISAVGSRIAVTLNGERVSVLENASREPHGHIGLQNHHDGSAVQFRDLLLVSR
;
A
#
# COMPACT_ATOMS: atom_id res chain seq x y z
N MET A 1 -10.60 -2.41 -24.65
CA MET A 1 -9.58 -2.80 -23.67
C MET A 1 -9.12 -1.51 -22.99
N SER A 2 -9.45 -1.33 -21.73
CA SER A 2 -8.99 -0.16 -20.96
C SER A 2 -7.47 -0.24 -20.84
N GLY A 3 -6.77 0.81 -21.28
CA GLY A 3 -5.32 0.90 -21.12
C GLY A 3 -4.94 0.99 -19.62
N ALA A 4 -3.69 0.65 -19.28
CA ALA A 4 -3.20 0.81 -17.92
C ALA A 4 -3.16 2.31 -17.53
N LEU A 5 -3.79 2.66 -16.41
CA LEU A 5 -3.78 4.00 -15.85
C LEU A 5 -2.51 4.15 -14.98
N LYS A 6 -1.66 5.13 -15.32
CA LYS A 6 -0.51 5.49 -14.48
C LYS A 6 -0.98 6.49 -13.42
N LEU A 7 -1.18 5.99 -12.19
CA LEU A 7 -1.69 6.81 -11.09
C LEU A 7 -0.64 7.81 -10.57
N LEU A 8 0.62 7.40 -10.44
CA LEU A 8 1.67 8.26 -9.90
C LEU A 8 2.37 9.02 -11.05
N GLN A 9 2.07 10.30 -11.15
CA GLN A 9 2.66 11.24 -12.11
C GLN A 9 3.58 12.24 -11.39
N ARG A 10 4.47 12.91 -12.13
CA ARG A 10 5.46 13.84 -11.56
C ARG A 10 4.88 14.99 -10.71
N ASN A 11 3.67 15.44 -11.01
CA ASN A 11 3.02 16.57 -10.31
C ASN A 11 2.04 16.12 -9.22
N LEU A 12 1.94 14.83 -8.93
CA LEU A 12 0.94 14.26 -8.02
C LEU A 12 -0.50 14.69 -8.34
N ALA A 13 -0.82 14.92 -9.62
CA ALA A 13 -2.17 15.27 -10.04
C ALA A 13 -3.17 14.23 -9.56
N GLY A 14 -4.28 14.67 -8.97
CA GLY A 14 -5.32 13.81 -8.43
C GLY A 14 -5.03 13.22 -7.04
N TRP A 15 -3.84 13.42 -6.49
CA TRP A 15 -3.49 12.96 -5.17
C TRP A 15 -3.76 14.01 -4.10
N ARG A 16 -4.21 13.57 -2.93
CA ARG A 16 -4.43 14.39 -1.72
C ARG A 16 -3.78 13.72 -0.52
N MET A 17 -3.44 14.53 0.48
CA MET A 17 -2.88 14.06 1.73
C MET A 17 -3.92 14.12 2.85
N ALA A 18 -4.02 13.06 3.66
CA ALA A 18 -4.72 13.03 4.92
C ALA A 18 -3.73 12.69 6.03
N GLY A 19 -3.79 13.41 7.16
CA GLY A 19 -2.83 13.31 8.26
C GLY A 19 -1.73 14.34 8.21
N SER A 20 -0.83 14.30 9.22
CA SER A 20 0.24 15.29 9.42
C SER A 20 1.51 15.03 8.63
N GLY A 21 1.70 13.80 8.13
CA GLY A 21 2.84 13.45 7.30
C GLY A 21 2.71 13.95 5.86
N GLY A 22 3.69 13.62 5.04
CA GLY A 22 3.73 14.03 3.64
C GLY A 22 4.52 13.08 2.76
N PHE A 23 4.61 13.45 1.49
CA PHE A 23 5.44 12.76 0.51
C PHE A 23 6.24 13.79 -0.28
N ARG A 24 7.53 13.53 -0.45
CA ARG A 24 8.39 14.31 -1.36
C ARG A 24 8.60 13.58 -2.67
N GLN A 25 8.70 14.34 -3.75
CA GLN A 25 9.04 13.77 -5.05
C GLN A 25 10.53 13.42 -5.12
N LEU A 26 10.84 12.30 -5.76
CA LEU A 26 12.20 11.88 -6.02
C LEU A 26 12.69 12.40 -7.38
N PRO A 27 13.97 12.80 -7.50
CA PRO A 27 14.54 13.30 -8.76
C PRO A 27 14.39 12.32 -9.93
N GLU A 28 14.57 11.02 -9.64
CA GLU A 28 14.44 9.92 -10.60
C GLU A 28 12.99 9.55 -10.94
N GLY A 29 12.04 10.16 -10.26
CA GLY A 29 10.60 9.87 -10.35
C GLY A 29 10.12 8.99 -9.20
N GLY A 30 8.82 9.13 -8.88
CA GLY A 30 8.22 8.52 -7.71
C GLY A 30 8.18 9.46 -6.51
N VAL A 31 7.84 8.92 -5.35
CA VAL A 31 7.66 9.66 -4.09
C VAL A 31 8.29 8.91 -2.92
N GLU A 32 8.62 9.63 -1.87
CA GLU A 32 9.10 9.08 -0.59
C GLU A 32 8.27 9.67 0.55
N SER A 33 7.86 8.82 1.50
CA SER A 33 7.18 9.26 2.72
C SER A 33 8.12 10.07 3.61
N VAL A 34 7.60 11.17 4.17
CA VAL A 34 8.37 12.08 5.05
C VAL A 34 7.49 12.60 6.18
N GLY A 35 8.04 12.66 7.39
CA GLY A 35 7.27 12.97 8.59
C GLY A 35 6.26 11.84 8.87
N GLY A 36 5.15 12.13 9.50
CA GLY A 36 4.08 11.14 9.71
C GLY A 36 3.22 11.43 10.91
N PRO A 37 2.11 10.67 11.09
CA PRO A 37 1.54 9.69 10.15
C PRO A 37 0.63 10.34 9.10
N GLY A 38 0.24 9.55 8.07
CA GLY A 38 -0.72 10.01 7.07
C GLY A 38 -0.94 9.05 5.92
N LEU A 39 -1.79 9.44 4.98
CA LEU A 39 -2.09 8.69 3.77
C LEU A 39 -2.16 9.63 2.57
N LEU A 40 -1.30 9.40 1.59
CA LEU A 40 -1.40 9.99 0.26
C LEU A 40 -2.38 9.14 -0.56
N TRP A 41 -3.53 9.69 -0.96
CA TRP A 41 -4.59 8.94 -1.63
C TRP A 41 -5.01 9.57 -2.96
N TYR A 42 -5.29 8.72 -3.95
CA TYR A 42 -5.73 9.16 -5.28
C TYR A 42 -7.21 9.49 -5.25
N ALA A 43 -7.56 10.79 -5.33
CA ALA A 43 -8.90 11.31 -5.06
C ALA A 43 -9.79 11.43 -6.30
N GLU A 44 -9.23 11.33 -7.52
CA GLU A 44 -9.96 11.59 -8.76
C GLU A 44 -10.94 10.47 -9.14
N GLU A 45 -10.64 9.22 -8.76
CA GLU A 45 -11.40 8.05 -9.20
C GLU A 45 -11.45 6.98 -8.11
N THR A 46 -12.51 6.18 -8.13
CA THR A 46 -12.66 4.99 -7.30
C THR A 46 -12.58 3.73 -8.15
N PHE A 47 -12.06 2.65 -7.57
CA PHE A 47 -11.84 1.38 -8.24
C PHE A 47 -12.54 0.26 -7.49
N GLU A 48 -13.26 -0.58 -8.23
CA GLU A 48 -13.94 -1.78 -7.70
C GLU A 48 -13.10 -3.03 -7.98
N ASP A 49 -13.06 -3.45 -9.24
CA ASP A 49 -12.25 -4.58 -9.71
C ASP A 49 -11.04 -4.09 -10.49
N PHE A 50 -9.85 -4.50 -10.08
CA PHE A 50 -8.61 -4.02 -10.70
C PHE A 50 -7.42 -4.96 -10.50
N LEU A 51 -6.41 -4.73 -11.33
CA LEU A 51 -5.02 -5.15 -11.11
C LEU A 51 -4.19 -3.91 -10.86
N LEU A 52 -3.43 -3.90 -9.77
CA LEU A 52 -2.53 -2.81 -9.41
C LEU A 52 -1.10 -3.34 -9.30
N LYS A 53 -0.17 -2.68 -10.02
CA LYS A 53 1.28 -2.88 -9.86
C LYS A 53 1.87 -1.68 -9.14
N VAL A 54 2.70 -1.94 -8.13
CA VAL A 54 3.37 -0.89 -7.34
C VAL A 54 4.81 -1.30 -7.09
N SER A 55 5.75 -0.49 -7.57
CA SER A 55 7.16 -0.63 -7.17
C SER A 55 7.40 0.17 -5.89
N TRP A 56 8.03 -0.46 -4.91
CA TRP A 56 8.37 0.15 -3.63
C TRP A 56 9.73 -0.30 -3.13
N ARG A 57 10.36 0.50 -2.26
CA ARG A 57 11.55 0.10 -1.50
C ARG A 57 11.60 0.78 -0.14
N ILE A 58 12.12 0.08 0.84
CA ILE A 58 12.47 0.61 2.16
C ILE A 58 13.90 1.13 2.15
N THR A 59 14.20 2.14 2.96
CA THR A 59 15.55 2.70 3.13
C THR A 59 16.22 2.20 4.41
N GLY A 60 15.42 1.70 5.35
CA GLY A 60 15.83 1.08 6.60
C GLY A 60 14.98 -0.13 6.96
N ILE A 61 15.52 -1.06 7.74
CA ILE A 61 14.80 -2.28 8.15
C ILE A 61 13.60 -1.97 9.04
N GLU A 62 13.60 -0.81 9.68
CA GLU A 62 12.53 -0.35 10.57
C GLU A 62 11.41 0.40 9.84
N ASP A 63 11.59 0.65 8.55
CA ASP A 63 10.57 1.32 7.75
C ASP A 63 9.27 0.52 7.71
N ASN A 64 8.16 1.23 7.81
CA ASN A 64 6.81 0.71 7.78
C ASN A 64 5.94 1.58 6.90
N SER A 65 5.12 0.95 6.09
CA SER A 65 4.18 1.59 5.19
C SER A 65 3.14 0.57 4.71
N GLY A 66 2.29 0.98 3.76
CA GLY A 66 1.31 0.11 3.14
C GLY A 66 0.70 0.71 1.89
N VAL A 67 0.12 -0.15 1.07
CA VAL A 67 -0.69 0.23 -0.08
C VAL A 67 -2.15 -0.02 0.27
N PHE A 68 -2.93 1.07 0.35
CA PHE A 68 -4.35 1.00 0.66
C PHE A 68 -5.19 0.79 -0.61
N LEU A 69 -6.18 -0.07 -0.50
CA LEU A 69 -7.10 -0.45 -1.56
C LEU A 69 -8.53 -0.16 -1.09
N ARG A 70 -9.38 0.28 -2.03
CA ARG A 70 -10.80 0.52 -1.76
C ARG A 70 -11.04 1.39 -0.53
N SER A 71 -10.16 2.38 -0.31
CA SER A 71 -10.31 3.36 0.77
C SER A 71 -11.55 4.22 0.52
N PRO A 72 -12.34 4.53 1.56
CA PRO A 72 -13.33 5.60 1.45
C PRO A 72 -12.64 6.94 1.17
N PRO A 73 -13.36 7.97 0.71
CA PRO A 73 -12.80 9.31 0.59
C PRO A 73 -12.37 9.83 1.95
N LEU A 74 -11.22 10.51 1.98
CA LEU A 74 -10.61 11.03 3.21
C LEU A 74 -10.70 12.57 3.25
N ALA A 75 -10.83 13.10 4.47
CA ALA A 75 -10.61 14.51 4.79
C ALA A 75 -9.21 14.68 5.40
N ASP A 76 -9.15 15.02 6.69
CA ASP A 76 -7.89 15.34 7.37
C ASP A 76 -7.23 14.15 8.08
N SER A 77 -7.91 13.00 8.15
CA SER A 77 -7.47 11.82 8.88
C SER A 77 -7.42 10.56 8.01
N PRO A 78 -6.42 9.69 8.18
CA PRO A 78 -6.33 8.40 7.51
C PRO A 78 -7.21 7.30 8.14
N GLU A 79 -7.75 7.49 9.35
CA GLU A 79 -8.51 6.48 10.09
C GLU A 79 -9.61 5.79 9.27
N PRO A 80 -10.44 6.48 8.48
CA PRO A 80 -11.47 5.80 7.70
C PRO A 80 -10.92 4.77 6.70
N ALA A 81 -9.71 5.00 6.15
CA ALA A 81 -9.05 4.03 5.29
C ALA A 81 -8.59 2.80 6.08
N ILE A 82 -8.05 3.00 7.28
CA ILE A 82 -7.56 1.93 8.17
C ILE A 82 -8.73 1.03 8.62
N GLU A 83 -9.87 1.62 8.94
CA GLU A 83 -11.04 0.89 9.42
C GLU A 83 -11.80 0.17 8.31
N ARG A 84 -11.96 0.80 7.15
CA ARG A 84 -12.90 0.39 6.12
C ARG A 84 -12.23 -0.05 4.81
N GLY A 85 -11.03 0.42 4.50
CA GLY A 85 -10.23 -0.03 3.36
C GLY A 85 -9.46 -1.32 3.65
N TYR A 86 -8.62 -1.71 2.73
CA TYR A 86 -7.68 -2.84 2.87
C TYR A 86 -6.26 -2.32 2.72
N GLU A 87 -5.36 -2.79 3.57
CA GLU A 87 -3.94 -2.42 3.51
C GLU A 87 -3.10 -3.64 3.11
N VAL A 88 -2.31 -3.50 2.05
CA VAL A 88 -1.21 -4.42 1.74
C VAL A 88 0.03 -3.90 2.43
N GLN A 89 0.47 -4.62 3.46
CA GLN A 89 1.50 -4.20 4.41
C GLN A 89 2.90 -4.15 3.80
N ILE A 90 3.70 -3.18 4.25
CA ILE A 90 5.14 -3.09 4.06
C ILE A 90 5.79 -2.95 5.44
N ASP A 91 6.19 -4.06 6.02
CA ASP A 91 6.99 -4.15 7.26
C ASP A 91 7.74 -5.49 7.24
N ASP A 92 9.02 -5.46 6.92
CA ASP A 92 9.82 -6.69 6.84
C ASP A 92 10.13 -7.30 8.20
N ARG A 93 9.93 -6.57 9.29
CA ARG A 93 9.99 -7.12 10.65
C ARG A 93 8.71 -7.84 11.05
N GLY A 94 7.55 -7.40 10.50
CA GLY A 94 6.24 -7.91 10.86
C GLY A 94 5.92 -7.64 12.33
N LEU A 95 6.05 -6.38 12.76
CA LEU A 95 5.77 -5.99 14.13
C LEU A 95 4.27 -6.04 14.42
N ASP A 96 3.88 -6.91 15.34
CA ASP A 96 2.54 -6.89 15.94
C ASP A 96 2.54 -5.81 17.04
N PRO A 97 1.85 -4.68 16.83
CA PRO A 97 1.88 -3.57 17.78
C PRO A 97 1.13 -3.88 19.09
N ASP A 98 0.16 -4.80 19.03
CA ASP A 98 -0.66 -5.15 20.21
C ASP A 98 0.10 -6.07 21.17
N ARG A 99 0.96 -6.93 20.61
CA ARG A 99 1.73 -7.93 21.36
C ARG A 99 3.21 -7.59 21.50
N HIS A 100 3.68 -6.55 20.82
CA HIS A 100 5.10 -6.17 20.72
C HIS A 100 5.99 -7.33 20.25
N LEU A 101 5.50 -8.15 19.30
CA LEU A 101 6.21 -9.30 18.74
C LEU A 101 6.60 -9.07 17.30
N LEU A 102 7.82 -9.50 16.94
CA LEU A 102 8.30 -9.50 15.56
C LEU A 102 7.91 -10.81 14.86
N GLY A 103 7.82 -10.76 13.52
CA GLY A 103 7.58 -11.92 12.69
C GLY A 103 6.11 -12.35 12.59
N SER A 104 5.18 -11.50 13.00
CA SER A 104 3.74 -11.78 12.88
C SER A 104 3.33 -11.88 11.40
N PRO A 105 2.80 -13.03 10.95
CA PRO A 105 2.38 -13.19 9.54
C PRO A 105 1.30 -12.21 9.11
N LEU A 106 0.47 -11.70 10.04
CA LEU A 106 -0.58 -10.72 9.76
C LEU A 106 -0.08 -9.28 9.63
N HIS A 107 1.21 -9.04 9.97
CA HIS A 107 1.86 -7.75 9.96
C HIS A 107 3.09 -7.70 9.04
N LEU A 108 3.48 -8.84 8.45
CA LEU A 108 4.59 -8.92 7.51
C LEU A 108 4.27 -8.27 6.17
N THR A 109 5.30 -7.82 5.49
CA THR A 109 5.24 -7.36 4.09
C THR A 109 4.48 -8.33 3.21
N GLY A 110 3.48 -7.81 2.50
CA GLY A 110 2.58 -8.57 1.63
C GLY A 110 1.37 -9.17 2.33
N ALA A 111 1.25 -9.09 3.66
CA ALA A 111 0.00 -9.42 4.34
C ALA A 111 -1.10 -8.43 3.91
N ILE A 112 -2.35 -8.88 3.90
CA ILE A 112 -3.49 -7.97 3.95
C ILE A 112 -3.72 -7.72 5.45
N TYR A 113 -3.27 -6.56 5.91
CA TYR A 113 -3.04 -6.23 7.31
C TYR A 113 -4.18 -6.68 8.22
N ARG A 114 -3.85 -7.53 9.21
CA ARG A 114 -4.77 -8.14 10.19
C ARG A 114 -5.90 -9.01 9.61
N LEU A 115 -5.99 -9.17 8.27
CA LEU A 115 -7.07 -9.92 7.61
C LEU A 115 -6.58 -11.21 6.96
N ALA A 116 -5.44 -11.18 6.28
CA ALA A 116 -4.86 -12.38 5.67
C ALA A 116 -3.33 -12.39 5.84
N PRO A 117 -2.75 -13.49 6.32
CA PRO A 117 -1.32 -13.56 6.60
C PRO A 117 -0.47 -13.58 5.33
N ALA A 118 0.73 -13.05 5.41
CA ALA A 118 1.79 -13.36 4.45
C ALA A 118 2.36 -14.74 4.77
N ILE A 119 2.30 -15.64 3.79
CA ILE A 119 2.70 -17.05 3.96
C ILE A 119 4.20 -17.28 3.69
N ARG A 120 4.90 -16.27 3.19
CA ARG A 120 6.35 -16.30 2.91
C ARG A 120 6.94 -14.90 2.88
N ARG A 121 8.25 -14.83 3.07
CA ARG A 121 9.04 -13.59 2.93
C ARG A 121 9.68 -13.57 1.56
N CYS A 122 9.37 -12.57 0.75
CA CYS A 122 9.86 -12.44 -0.62
C CYS A 122 10.40 -11.03 -0.93
N SER A 123 10.56 -10.18 0.09
CA SER A 123 11.18 -8.86 -0.07
C SER A 123 12.65 -9.00 -0.46
N HIS A 124 13.10 -8.13 -1.34
CA HIS A 124 14.52 -7.91 -1.58
C HIS A 124 15.15 -7.16 -0.41
N SER A 125 16.48 -7.05 -0.40
CA SER A 125 17.23 -6.35 0.65
C SER A 125 16.86 -4.87 0.74
N VAL A 126 17.10 -4.27 1.91
CA VAL A 126 16.97 -2.82 2.13
C VAL A 126 17.67 -2.05 1.01
N GLY A 127 16.98 -1.04 0.44
CA GLY A 127 17.47 -0.25 -0.69
C GLY A 127 17.17 -0.81 -2.07
N GLU A 128 16.71 -2.05 -2.19
CA GLU A 128 16.34 -2.67 -3.45
C GLU A 128 14.84 -2.49 -3.74
N TRP A 129 14.50 -2.33 -5.03
CA TRP A 129 13.11 -2.20 -5.45
C TRP A 129 12.39 -3.55 -5.42
N ASN A 130 11.21 -3.53 -4.83
CA ASN A 130 10.24 -4.62 -4.79
C ASN A 130 9.05 -4.30 -5.71
N LEU A 131 8.36 -5.33 -6.18
CA LEU A 131 7.15 -5.20 -6.97
C LEU A 131 5.98 -5.93 -6.29
N PHE A 132 4.96 -5.18 -5.92
CA PHE A 132 3.64 -5.75 -5.66
C PHE A 132 2.83 -5.85 -6.95
N GLU A 133 2.18 -6.99 -7.14
CA GLU A 133 1.10 -7.19 -8.09
C GLU A 133 -0.14 -7.61 -7.28
N ILE A 134 -1.12 -6.71 -7.22
CA ILE A 134 -2.30 -6.84 -6.37
C ILE A 134 -3.52 -7.01 -7.28
N SER A 135 -4.27 -8.09 -7.09
CA SER A 135 -5.55 -8.33 -7.76
C SER A 135 -6.67 -8.17 -6.74
N ALA A 136 -7.57 -7.23 -6.96
CA ALA A 136 -8.81 -7.07 -6.21
C ALA A 136 -9.98 -7.28 -7.19
N VAL A 137 -10.70 -8.40 -7.06
CA VAL A 137 -11.82 -8.77 -7.94
C VAL A 137 -12.94 -9.38 -7.10
N GLY A 138 -14.11 -8.74 -7.11
CA GLY A 138 -15.22 -9.09 -6.22
C GLY A 138 -14.76 -9.07 -4.76
N SER A 139 -15.01 -10.13 -4.02
CA SER A 139 -14.59 -10.31 -2.62
C SER A 139 -13.22 -10.97 -2.46
N ARG A 140 -12.44 -11.09 -3.54
CA ARG A 140 -11.13 -11.72 -3.48
C ARG A 140 -10.02 -10.69 -3.70
N ILE A 141 -9.10 -10.61 -2.72
CA ILE A 141 -7.87 -9.81 -2.84
C ILE A 141 -6.68 -10.76 -2.77
N ALA A 142 -5.77 -10.67 -3.72
CA ALA A 142 -4.60 -11.51 -3.80
C ALA A 142 -3.35 -10.68 -4.06
N VAL A 143 -2.29 -10.94 -3.31
CA VAL A 143 -1.02 -10.21 -3.38
C VAL A 143 0.10 -11.13 -3.86
N THR A 144 0.82 -10.67 -4.86
CA THR A 144 2.06 -11.26 -5.34
C THR A 144 3.19 -10.26 -5.07
N LEU A 145 4.28 -10.73 -4.49
CA LEU A 145 5.49 -9.95 -4.21
C LEU A 145 6.66 -10.57 -4.96
N ASN A 146 7.31 -9.80 -5.84
CA ASN A 146 8.46 -10.24 -6.63
C ASN A 146 8.21 -11.56 -7.38
N GLY A 147 6.99 -11.72 -7.94
CA GLY A 147 6.58 -12.91 -8.68
C GLY A 147 6.02 -14.06 -7.84
N GLU A 148 6.11 -13.99 -6.50
CA GLU A 148 5.63 -15.04 -5.59
C GLU A 148 4.30 -14.65 -4.93
N ARG A 149 3.30 -15.55 -4.93
CA ARG A 149 2.04 -15.33 -4.21
C ARG A 149 2.30 -15.37 -2.71
N VAL A 150 2.04 -14.23 -2.03
CA VAL A 150 2.33 -14.08 -0.59
C VAL A 150 1.08 -14.06 0.27
N SER A 151 -0.05 -13.58 -0.21
CA SER A 151 -1.30 -13.61 0.56
C SER A 151 -2.55 -13.67 -0.32
N VAL A 152 -3.65 -14.16 0.25
CA VAL A 152 -4.98 -14.16 -0.37
C VAL A 152 -6.02 -13.96 0.72
N LEU A 153 -6.93 -13.02 0.49
CA LEU A 153 -8.17 -12.82 1.25
C LEU A 153 -9.35 -13.21 0.35
N GLU A 154 -10.07 -14.28 0.68
CA GLU A 154 -11.16 -14.81 -0.16
C GLU A 154 -12.51 -14.10 0.08
N ASN A 155 -12.77 -13.63 1.30
CA ASN A 155 -14.06 -13.07 1.70
C ASN A 155 -13.87 -11.64 2.21
N ALA A 156 -13.39 -10.76 1.35
CA ALA A 156 -13.28 -9.33 1.65
C ALA A 156 -14.68 -8.75 1.87
N SER A 157 -14.95 -8.25 3.07
CA SER A 157 -16.27 -7.80 3.52
C SER A 157 -16.34 -6.32 3.90
N ARG A 158 -15.21 -5.58 3.73
CA ARG A 158 -15.15 -4.12 3.87
C ARG A 158 -15.64 -3.45 2.58
N GLU A 159 -15.20 -2.22 2.30
CA GLU A 159 -15.62 -1.47 1.11
C GLU A 159 -15.40 -2.27 -0.19
N PRO A 160 -16.42 -2.41 -1.06
CA PRO A 160 -16.30 -3.13 -2.32
C PRO A 160 -15.57 -2.30 -3.40
N HIS A 161 -15.56 -0.98 -3.27
CA HIS A 161 -14.88 -0.03 -4.16
C HIS A 161 -14.34 1.15 -3.37
N GLY A 162 -13.39 1.87 -3.92
CA GLY A 162 -12.83 3.06 -3.30
C GLY A 162 -11.48 3.45 -3.89
N HIS A 163 -10.78 4.30 -3.17
CA HIS A 163 -9.54 4.92 -3.61
C HIS A 163 -8.31 4.07 -3.31
N ILE A 164 -7.23 4.35 -4.04
CA ILE A 164 -5.89 3.79 -3.77
C ILE A 164 -5.11 4.79 -2.92
N GLY A 165 -4.34 4.31 -1.94
CA GLY A 165 -3.51 5.14 -1.07
C GLY A 165 -2.14 4.55 -0.79
N LEU A 166 -1.20 5.42 -0.40
CA LEU A 166 0.15 5.10 0.04
C LEU A 166 0.33 5.63 1.45
N GLN A 167 0.68 4.75 2.38
CA GLN A 167 0.81 5.13 3.79
C GLN A 167 2.12 5.84 4.06
N ASN A 168 2.06 6.86 4.91
CA ASN A 168 3.17 7.34 5.71
C ASN A 168 2.90 6.90 7.16
N HIS A 169 3.65 5.92 7.65
CA HIS A 169 3.30 5.25 8.90
C HIS A 169 3.71 6.06 10.13
N HIS A 170 4.96 6.54 10.19
CA HIS A 170 5.48 7.31 11.33
C HIS A 170 6.66 8.17 10.91
N ASP A 171 7.00 9.15 11.74
CA ASP A 171 8.19 9.96 11.52
C ASP A 171 9.45 9.11 11.60
N GLY A 172 10.33 9.28 10.61
CA GLY A 172 11.55 8.49 10.44
C GLY A 172 11.40 7.27 9.54
N SER A 173 10.19 6.86 9.16
CA SER A 173 9.98 5.85 8.13
C SER A 173 10.07 6.48 6.73
N ALA A 174 10.95 5.96 5.88
CA ALA A 174 11.22 6.50 4.55
C ALA A 174 11.02 5.42 3.48
N VAL A 175 9.76 5.20 3.09
CA VAL A 175 9.39 4.25 2.04
C VAL A 175 9.18 4.98 0.72
N GLN A 176 9.81 4.47 -0.33
CA GLN A 176 9.73 5.03 -1.67
C GLN A 176 8.79 4.23 -2.56
N PHE A 177 8.04 4.94 -3.42
CA PHE A 177 7.09 4.36 -4.35
C PHE A 177 7.28 4.93 -5.76
N ARG A 178 7.11 4.07 -6.77
CA ARG A 178 7.07 4.46 -8.18
C ARG A 178 6.24 3.47 -9.00
N ASP A 179 5.99 3.79 -10.26
CA ASP A 179 5.36 2.89 -11.24
C ASP A 179 4.03 2.29 -10.77
N LEU A 180 3.14 3.15 -10.22
CA LEU A 180 1.79 2.74 -9.88
C LEU A 180 0.96 2.63 -11.16
N LEU A 181 0.69 1.39 -11.58
CA LEU A 181 -0.07 1.08 -12.79
C LEU A 181 -1.33 0.30 -12.42
N LEU A 182 -2.50 0.83 -12.76
CA LEU A 182 -3.79 0.22 -12.48
C LEU A 182 -4.49 -0.14 -13.79
N VAL A 183 -5.06 -1.34 -13.83
CA VAL A 183 -5.93 -1.82 -14.92
C VAL A 183 -7.26 -2.20 -14.29
N SER A 184 -8.32 -1.43 -14.60
CA SER A 184 -9.70 -1.76 -14.21
C SER A 184 -10.19 -2.98 -14.97
N ARG A 185 -11.00 -3.81 -14.32
CA ARG A 185 -11.57 -5.06 -14.87
C ARG A 185 -13.08 -5.02 -14.91
#